data_dc1870da714318d417a20eaaff2b28bf
#
_entry.id   dc1870da714318d417a20eaaff2b28bf
#
_cell.length_a   1.000
_cell.length_b   1.000
_cell.length_c   1.000
_cell.angle_alpha   90.00
_cell.angle_beta   90.00
_cell.angle_gamma   90.00
#
_symmetry.space_group_name_H-M   'P 1'
#
loop_
_entity.id
_entity.type
_entity.pdbx_description
1 polymer ?
#
loop_
_entity_poly.entity_id
_entity_poly.type
_entity_poly.pdbx_seq_one_letter_code
_entity_poly.pdbx_strand_id
1 'polypeptide(L)'
;MSASLPAVEVHNLHYHFASSTSSALEGCDLVLERGARCLLIGANGAGKSTLLRLLAGKRLCEANILVFGQDVFHSPPCGITFLGTEWAMNPVVRGDITVSDFLDSVGGFRFSERRDMLLDLLDVDLSWKMHMISDGERRRVQLCMGLMAPWDLSLIHI
;
A
#
# COMPACT_ATOMS: atom_id res chain seq x y z
N MET A 1 20.90 22.02 -13.53
CA MET A 1 19.80 21.56 -12.65
C MET A 1 19.76 20.05 -12.77
N SER A 2 20.12 19.32 -11.73
CA SER A 2 20.03 17.84 -11.74
C SER A 2 18.53 17.50 -11.80
N ALA A 3 18.09 16.80 -12.86
CA ALA A 3 16.72 16.31 -12.92
C ALA A 3 16.49 15.38 -11.72
N SER A 4 15.49 15.65 -10.90
CA SER A 4 15.12 14.76 -9.81
C SER A 4 14.60 13.46 -10.39
N LEU A 5 15.05 12.32 -9.86
CA LEU A 5 14.54 11.01 -10.27
C LEU A 5 13.03 10.93 -10.02
N PRO A 6 12.26 10.34 -10.98
CA PRO A 6 10.83 10.09 -10.78
C PRO A 6 10.55 9.32 -9.49
N ALA A 7 9.35 9.47 -8.95
CA ALA A 7 8.90 8.66 -7.82
C ALA A 7 8.63 7.20 -8.24
N VAL A 8 8.07 7.02 -9.43
CA VAL A 8 7.81 5.69 -10.01
C VAL A 8 8.20 5.73 -11.48
N GLU A 9 8.89 4.70 -11.94
CA GLU A 9 9.27 4.53 -13.34
C GLU A 9 9.12 3.06 -13.74
N VAL A 10 8.28 2.81 -14.73
CA VAL A 10 7.97 1.50 -15.29
C VAL A 10 7.86 1.65 -16.79
N HIS A 11 8.55 0.80 -17.54
CA HIS A 11 8.52 0.80 -19.00
C HIS A 11 8.21 -0.58 -19.55
N ASN A 12 7.27 -0.64 -20.48
CA ASN A 12 6.87 -1.84 -21.19
C ASN A 12 6.67 -3.06 -20.28
N LEU A 13 5.99 -2.86 -19.16
CA LEU A 13 5.77 -3.91 -18.16
C LEU A 13 4.80 -4.95 -18.69
N HIS A 14 5.27 -6.18 -18.79
CA HIS A 14 4.45 -7.37 -19.04
C HIS A 14 4.44 -8.25 -17.80
N TYR A 15 3.27 -8.73 -17.42
CA TYR A 15 3.14 -9.63 -16.29
C TYR A 15 2.05 -10.66 -16.52
N HIS A 16 2.34 -11.93 -16.26
CA HIS A 16 1.40 -13.04 -16.24
C HIS A 16 1.53 -13.83 -14.93
N PHE A 17 0.45 -14.43 -14.47
CA PHE A 17 0.49 -15.34 -13.35
C PHE A 17 0.97 -16.72 -13.83
N ALA A 18 1.79 -17.41 -13.04
CA ALA A 18 2.29 -18.73 -13.40
C ALA A 18 1.16 -19.77 -13.65
N SER A 19 -0.01 -19.55 -13.05
CA SER A 19 -1.19 -20.40 -13.19
C SER A 19 -2.13 -19.96 -14.32
N SER A 20 -1.80 -18.91 -15.07
CA SER A 20 -2.68 -18.34 -16.10
C SER A 20 -1.99 -18.30 -17.46
N THR A 21 -2.72 -18.61 -18.50
CA THR A 21 -2.28 -18.45 -19.90
C THR A 21 -2.51 -17.04 -20.41
N SER A 22 -3.32 -16.23 -19.71
CA SER A 22 -3.58 -14.84 -20.07
C SER A 22 -2.65 -13.89 -19.33
N SER A 23 -2.21 -12.85 -20.02
CA SER A 23 -1.44 -11.76 -19.42
C SER A 23 -2.34 -10.93 -18.49
N ALA A 24 -1.78 -10.53 -17.36
CA ALA A 24 -2.44 -9.63 -16.42
C ALA A 24 -2.08 -8.16 -16.66
N LEU A 25 -0.90 -7.91 -17.26
CA LEU A 25 -0.44 -6.61 -17.72
C LEU A 25 0.29 -6.79 -19.05
N GLU A 26 0.03 -5.91 -20.00
CA GLU A 26 0.63 -5.95 -21.34
C GLU A 26 1.12 -4.56 -21.74
N GLY A 27 2.46 -4.40 -21.86
CA GLY A 27 3.06 -3.16 -22.32
C GLY A 27 2.72 -1.94 -21.47
N CYS A 28 2.66 -2.10 -20.12
CA CYS A 28 2.27 -1.01 -19.24
C CYS A 28 3.45 -0.06 -19.03
N ASP A 29 3.26 1.22 -19.35
CA ASP A 29 4.19 2.31 -19.09
C ASP A 29 3.60 3.23 -18.00
N LEU A 30 4.42 3.60 -17.00
CA LEU A 30 4.03 4.51 -15.96
C LEU A 30 5.24 5.30 -15.46
N VAL A 31 5.19 6.62 -15.58
CA VAL A 31 6.16 7.52 -14.97
C VAL A 31 5.41 8.51 -14.09
N LEU A 32 5.76 8.57 -12.82
CA LEU A 32 5.18 9.51 -11.85
C LEU A 32 6.29 10.33 -11.22
N GLU A 33 6.15 11.65 -11.29
CA GLU A 33 7.07 12.57 -10.64
C GLU A 33 6.88 12.58 -9.11
N ARG A 34 7.90 13.04 -8.38
CA ARG A 34 7.81 13.24 -6.93
C ARG A 34 6.70 14.22 -6.58
N GLY A 35 5.92 13.88 -5.55
CA GLY A 35 4.76 14.68 -5.11
C GLY A 35 3.51 14.51 -5.97
N ALA A 36 3.54 13.70 -7.03
CA ALA A 36 2.36 13.40 -7.83
C ALA A 36 1.30 12.64 -7.03
N ARG A 37 0.05 12.88 -7.38
CA ARG A 37 -1.11 12.10 -6.92
C ARG A 37 -1.74 11.43 -8.14
N CYS A 38 -1.81 10.11 -8.12
CA CYS A 38 -2.33 9.32 -9.23
C CYS A 38 -3.54 8.49 -8.79
N LEU A 39 -4.60 8.53 -9.58
CA LEU A 39 -5.77 7.67 -9.41
C LEU A 39 -5.78 6.63 -10.54
N LEU A 40 -5.65 5.36 -10.17
CA LEU A 40 -5.66 4.23 -11.09
C LEU A 40 -7.09 3.70 -11.25
N ILE A 41 -7.70 3.95 -12.41
CA ILE A 41 -9.09 3.59 -12.73
C ILE A 41 -9.10 2.50 -13.81
N GLY A 42 -10.07 1.62 -13.76
CA GLY A 42 -10.28 0.58 -14.77
C GLY A 42 -11.27 -0.49 -14.30
N ALA A 43 -11.72 -1.33 -15.22
CA ALA A 43 -12.66 -2.42 -14.93
C ALA A 43 -12.08 -3.43 -13.93
N ASN A 44 -12.96 -4.27 -13.34
CA ASN A 44 -12.51 -5.41 -12.55
C ASN A 44 -11.74 -6.37 -13.47
N GLY A 45 -10.62 -6.89 -12.97
CA GLY A 45 -9.72 -7.73 -13.77
C GLY A 45 -8.69 -6.96 -14.63
N ALA A 46 -8.75 -5.64 -14.76
CA ALA A 46 -7.84 -4.84 -15.58
C ALA A 46 -6.39 -4.74 -15.05
N GLY A 47 -6.00 -5.55 -14.08
CA GLY A 47 -4.61 -5.58 -13.56
C GLY A 47 -4.25 -4.53 -12.52
N LYS A 48 -5.16 -3.65 -12.09
CA LYS A 48 -4.88 -2.56 -11.11
C LYS A 48 -4.20 -3.06 -9.84
N SER A 49 -4.78 -4.05 -9.18
CA SER A 49 -4.23 -4.63 -7.94
C SER A 49 -2.90 -5.34 -8.19
N THR A 50 -2.71 -5.91 -9.38
CA THR A 50 -1.45 -6.54 -9.78
C THR A 50 -0.36 -5.47 -9.91
N LEU A 51 -0.64 -4.37 -10.61
CA LEU A 51 0.31 -3.27 -10.74
C LEU A 51 0.70 -2.69 -9.38
N LEU A 52 -0.27 -2.41 -8.51
CA LEU A 52 0.03 -1.88 -7.16
C LEU A 52 0.90 -2.85 -6.33
N ARG A 53 0.68 -4.17 -6.42
CA ARG A 53 1.51 -5.17 -5.73
C ARG A 53 2.93 -5.25 -6.30
N LEU A 54 3.08 -5.10 -7.61
CA LEU A 54 4.39 -5.06 -8.26
C LEU A 54 5.16 -3.82 -7.82
N LEU A 55 4.54 -2.63 -7.85
CA LEU A 55 5.12 -1.37 -7.38
C LEU A 55 5.51 -1.42 -5.89
N ALA A 56 4.76 -2.17 -5.09
CA ALA A 56 5.05 -2.38 -3.66
C ALA A 56 6.14 -3.44 -3.40
N GLY A 57 6.71 -4.07 -4.43
CA GLY A 57 7.65 -5.18 -4.27
C GLY A 57 7.03 -6.44 -3.63
N LYS A 58 5.69 -6.54 -3.60
CA LYS A 58 4.96 -7.68 -3.00
C LYS A 58 4.80 -8.86 -3.94
N ARG A 59 5.22 -8.69 -5.19
CA ARG A 59 5.14 -9.71 -6.23
C ARG A 59 6.33 -9.58 -7.16
N LEU A 60 7.06 -10.67 -7.34
CA LEU A 60 8.24 -10.72 -8.21
C LEU A 60 7.84 -10.69 -9.69
N CYS A 61 8.60 -9.97 -10.50
CA CYS A 61 8.56 -10.02 -11.95
C CYS A 61 9.96 -9.81 -12.51
N GLU A 62 10.15 -10.14 -13.78
CA GLU A 62 11.44 -9.98 -14.48
C GLU A 62 11.65 -8.55 -15.02
N ALA A 63 10.64 -7.70 -14.97
CA ALA A 63 10.71 -6.34 -15.45
C ALA A 63 11.35 -5.40 -14.41
N ASN A 64 12.07 -4.39 -14.89
CA ASN A 64 12.60 -3.32 -14.05
C ASN A 64 11.47 -2.38 -13.62
N ILE A 65 11.19 -2.39 -12.34
CA ILE A 65 10.27 -1.45 -11.68
C ILE A 65 11.10 -0.60 -10.74
N LEU A 66 11.22 0.68 -11.03
CA LEU A 66 12.00 1.61 -10.24
C LEU A 66 11.09 2.50 -9.41
N VAL A 67 11.39 2.58 -8.12
CA VAL A 67 10.80 3.55 -7.20
C VAL A 67 11.93 4.39 -6.62
N PHE A 68 11.85 5.70 -6.81
CA PHE A 68 12.93 6.64 -6.48
C PHE A 68 14.29 6.27 -7.08
N GLY A 69 14.29 5.64 -8.27
CA GLY A 69 15.46 5.16 -8.96
C GLY A 69 16.05 3.85 -8.44
N GLN A 70 15.39 3.18 -7.50
CA GLN A 70 15.81 1.90 -6.94
C GLN A 70 14.88 0.78 -7.40
N ASP A 71 15.45 -0.39 -7.71
CA ASP A 71 14.68 -1.57 -8.08
C ASP A 71 13.91 -2.10 -6.85
N VAL A 72 12.60 -2.26 -7.00
CA VAL A 72 11.70 -2.65 -5.89
C VAL A 72 11.93 -4.08 -5.37
N PHE A 73 12.64 -4.94 -6.12
CA PHE A 73 12.91 -6.33 -5.75
C PHE A 73 14.34 -6.54 -5.28
N HIS A 74 15.33 -6.00 -6.00
CA HIS A 74 16.75 -6.22 -5.72
C HIS A 74 17.31 -5.21 -4.72
N SER A 75 16.77 -4.01 -4.68
CA SER A 75 17.15 -2.93 -3.79
C SER A 75 15.92 -2.16 -3.32
N PRO A 76 15.02 -2.82 -2.54
CA PRO A 76 13.74 -2.22 -2.20
C PRO A 76 13.93 -0.89 -1.44
N PRO A 77 13.35 0.21 -1.95
CA PRO A 77 13.46 1.50 -1.28
C PRO A 77 12.71 1.48 0.06
N CYS A 78 13.23 2.20 1.04
CA CYS A 78 12.52 2.46 2.28
C CYS A 78 11.35 3.44 2.03
N GLY A 79 10.38 3.48 2.93
CA GLY A 79 9.30 4.49 2.87
C GLY A 79 8.18 4.17 1.89
N ILE A 80 8.05 2.93 1.40
CA ILE A 80 6.86 2.49 0.65
C ILE A 80 5.83 1.93 1.62
N THR A 81 4.63 2.51 1.68
CA THR A 81 3.47 1.92 2.35
C THR A 81 2.49 1.34 1.33
N PHE A 82 2.02 0.11 1.60
CA PHE A 82 1.03 -0.57 0.75
C PHE A 82 -0.18 -1.01 1.57
N LEU A 83 -1.34 -0.47 1.24
CA LEU A 83 -2.61 -0.73 1.91
C LEU A 83 -3.52 -1.55 0.99
N GLY A 84 -3.23 -2.85 0.92
CA GLY A 84 -4.00 -3.82 0.14
C GLY A 84 -5.31 -4.24 0.83
N THR A 85 -6.18 -4.90 0.08
CA THR A 85 -7.46 -5.44 0.59
C THR A 85 -7.29 -6.73 1.40
N GLU A 86 -6.21 -7.48 1.16
CA GLU A 86 -5.94 -8.75 1.86
C GLU A 86 -5.73 -8.58 3.37
N TRP A 87 -5.35 -7.39 3.80
CA TRP A 87 -5.11 -7.08 5.20
C TRP A 87 -6.34 -7.43 6.08
N ALA A 88 -7.54 -7.15 5.60
CA ALA A 88 -8.78 -7.44 6.31
C ALA A 88 -9.05 -8.94 6.52
N MET A 89 -8.35 -9.81 5.78
CA MET A 89 -8.46 -11.28 5.92
C MET A 89 -7.42 -11.87 6.88
N ASN A 90 -6.50 -11.04 7.39
CA ASN A 90 -5.50 -11.50 8.36
C ASN A 90 -6.18 -11.90 9.68
N PRO A 91 -5.93 -13.12 10.22
CA PRO A 91 -6.52 -13.58 11.49
C PRO A 91 -6.23 -12.64 12.66
N VAL A 92 -5.07 -12.01 12.73
CA VAL A 92 -4.72 -11.04 13.79
C VAL A 92 -5.66 -9.85 13.77
N VAL A 93 -5.98 -9.35 12.57
CA VAL A 93 -6.89 -8.22 12.37
C VAL A 93 -8.35 -8.57 12.71
N ARG A 94 -8.68 -9.86 12.76
CA ARG A 94 -9.99 -10.37 13.16
C ARG A 94 -9.99 -10.98 14.56
N GLY A 95 -8.89 -10.84 15.29
CA GLY A 95 -8.75 -11.34 16.65
C GLY A 95 -9.43 -10.46 17.72
N ASP A 96 -9.51 -11.00 18.94
CA ASP A 96 -9.99 -10.24 20.11
C ASP A 96 -8.87 -9.34 20.65
N ILE A 97 -8.58 -8.29 19.91
CA ILE A 97 -7.61 -7.25 20.26
C ILE A 97 -8.28 -5.88 20.12
N THR A 98 -7.93 -4.93 20.98
CA THR A 98 -8.39 -3.55 20.83
C THR A 98 -7.65 -2.84 19.71
N VAL A 99 -8.24 -1.79 19.14
CA VAL A 99 -7.56 -0.91 18.17
C VAL A 99 -6.31 -0.29 18.78
N SER A 100 -6.37 0.09 20.08
CA SER A 100 -5.21 0.60 20.83
C SER A 100 -4.06 -0.40 20.83
N ASP A 101 -4.30 -1.62 21.32
CA ASP A 101 -3.26 -2.65 21.41
C ASP A 101 -2.72 -3.03 20.02
N PHE A 102 -3.61 -3.07 19.02
CA PHE A 102 -3.21 -3.32 17.62
C PHE A 102 -2.27 -2.25 17.09
N LEU A 103 -2.64 -0.96 17.20
CA LEU A 103 -1.81 0.14 16.72
C LEU A 103 -0.48 0.23 17.48
N ASP A 104 -0.47 -0.03 18.78
CA ASP A 104 0.75 -0.05 19.58
C ASP A 104 1.68 -1.22 19.20
N SER A 105 1.13 -2.38 18.86
CA SER A 105 1.90 -3.54 18.40
C SER A 105 2.67 -3.28 17.09
N VAL A 106 2.18 -2.37 16.26
CA VAL A 106 2.83 -1.95 15.00
C VAL A 106 3.62 -0.63 15.16
N GLY A 107 3.85 -0.18 16.37
CA GLY A 107 4.69 0.97 16.70
C GLY A 107 3.96 2.30 16.78
N GLY A 108 2.65 2.30 17.00
CA GLY A 108 1.81 3.50 17.12
C GLY A 108 2.30 4.49 18.18
N PHE A 109 2.89 3.99 19.27
CA PHE A 109 3.47 4.83 20.34
C PHE A 109 4.65 5.70 19.85
N ARG A 110 5.36 5.29 18.79
CA ARG A 110 6.49 6.06 18.22
C ARG A 110 6.05 7.26 17.40
N PHE A 111 4.81 7.25 16.94
CA PHE A 111 4.23 8.26 16.05
C PHE A 111 2.91 8.80 16.65
N SER A 112 2.85 8.95 17.96
CA SER A 112 1.62 9.26 18.71
C SER A 112 0.91 10.52 18.20
N GLU A 113 1.63 11.60 17.96
CA GLU A 113 1.05 12.85 17.45
C GLU A 113 0.34 12.66 16.10
N ARG A 114 1.03 12.01 15.14
CA ARG A 114 0.45 11.75 13.83
C ARG A 114 -0.64 10.67 13.88
N ARG A 115 -0.48 9.66 14.73
CA ARG A 115 -1.51 8.65 15.02
C ARG A 115 -2.80 9.32 15.52
N ASP A 116 -2.69 10.17 16.52
CA ASP A 116 -3.84 10.80 17.18
C ASP A 116 -4.57 11.74 16.21
N MET A 117 -3.83 12.49 15.37
CA MET A 117 -4.41 13.27 14.28
C MET A 117 -5.18 12.39 13.27
N LEU A 118 -4.65 11.20 12.94
CA LEU A 118 -5.31 10.28 12.01
C LEU A 118 -6.53 9.60 12.65
N LEU A 119 -6.48 9.29 13.94
CA LEU A 119 -7.63 8.75 14.68
C LEU A 119 -8.80 9.73 14.65
N ASP A 120 -8.53 11.01 14.90
CA ASP A 120 -9.54 12.07 14.86
C ASP A 120 -10.08 12.27 13.42
N LEU A 121 -9.18 12.39 12.43
CA LEU A 121 -9.55 12.58 11.03
C LEU A 121 -10.39 11.42 10.45
N LEU A 122 -10.08 10.19 10.85
CA LEU A 122 -10.70 8.97 10.35
C LEU A 122 -11.84 8.48 11.23
N ASP A 123 -12.17 9.19 12.31
CA ASP A 123 -13.18 8.80 13.28
C ASP A 123 -12.98 7.34 13.76
N VAL A 124 -11.80 7.08 14.34
CA VAL A 124 -11.38 5.76 14.86
C VAL A 124 -11.28 5.81 16.37
N ASP A 125 -12.01 4.93 17.03
CA ASP A 125 -11.97 4.80 18.49
C ASP A 125 -11.00 3.69 18.91
N LEU A 126 -10.07 4.02 19.78
CA LEU A 126 -9.05 3.11 20.32
C LEU A 126 -9.63 1.97 21.15
N SER A 127 -10.84 2.14 21.72
CA SER A 127 -11.52 1.13 22.51
C SER A 127 -12.21 0.04 21.69
N TRP A 128 -12.37 0.24 20.39
CA TRP A 128 -13.00 -0.75 19.50
C TRP A 128 -12.28 -2.09 19.55
N LYS A 129 -13.06 -3.16 19.46
CA LYS A 129 -12.55 -4.53 19.30
C LYS A 129 -12.46 -4.88 17.81
N MET A 130 -11.28 -5.27 17.34
CA MET A 130 -11.01 -5.54 15.92
C MET A 130 -11.94 -6.57 15.28
N HIS A 131 -12.39 -7.58 16.05
CA HIS A 131 -13.33 -8.60 15.57
C HIS A 131 -14.79 -8.13 15.54
N MET A 132 -15.14 -7.03 16.23
CA MET A 132 -16.53 -6.54 16.36
C MET A 132 -16.86 -5.41 15.41
N ILE A 133 -15.86 -4.72 14.86
CA ILE A 133 -16.05 -3.58 13.97
C ILE A 133 -16.40 -4.02 12.54
N SER A 134 -17.12 -3.16 11.83
CA SER A 134 -17.47 -3.32 10.41
C SER A 134 -16.22 -3.30 9.51
N ASP A 135 -16.36 -3.76 8.28
CA ASP A 135 -15.26 -3.72 7.31
C ASP A 135 -14.84 -2.29 6.96
N GLY A 136 -15.78 -1.34 6.97
CA GLY A 136 -15.48 0.09 6.79
C GLY A 136 -14.65 0.68 7.94
N GLU A 137 -15.02 0.40 9.18
CA GLU A 137 -14.25 0.79 10.38
C GLU A 137 -12.88 0.13 10.39
N ARG A 138 -12.81 -1.16 10.07
CA ARG A 138 -11.55 -1.88 9.94
C ARG A 138 -10.64 -1.25 8.86
N ARG A 139 -11.24 -0.78 7.76
CA ARG A 139 -10.49 -0.06 6.72
C ARG A 139 -9.93 1.27 7.23
N ARG A 140 -10.67 2.02 8.05
CA ARG A 140 -10.20 3.25 8.69
C ARG A 140 -9.01 2.98 9.63
N VAL A 141 -9.08 1.91 10.44
CA VAL A 141 -7.94 1.45 11.27
C VAL A 141 -6.72 1.11 10.42
N GLN A 142 -6.91 0.43 9.29
CA GLN A 142 -5.82 0.13 8.35
C GLN A 142 -5.18 1.40 7.77
N LEU A 143 -5.97 2.40 7.43
CA LEU A 143 -5.46 3.69 6.94
C LEU A 143 -4.65 4.38 8.04
N CYS A 144 -5.16 4.40 9.27
CA CYS A 144 -4.43 4.95 10.42
C CYS A 144 -3.07 4.23 10.59
N MET A 145 -3.07 2.89 10.66
CA MET A 145 -1.86 2.08 10.76
C MET A 145 -0.84 2.39 9.65
N GLY A 146 -1.29 2.44 8.41
CA GLY A 146 -0.39 2.58 7.26
C GLY A 146 0.12 4.00 7.02
N LEU A 147 -0.54 5.01 7.58
CA LEU A 147 -0.21 6.42 7.36
C LEU A 147 0.40 7.12 8.59
N MET A 148 0.42 6.46 9.77
CA MET A 148 0.98 7.06 10.99
C MET A 148 2.51 7.16 10.94
N ALA A 149 3.20 6.20 10.35
CA ALA A 149 4.64 6.30 10.11
C ALA A 149 4.92 7.18 8.88
N PRO A 150 6.07 7.88 8.81
CA PRO A 150 6.48 8.61 7.61
C PRO A 150 6.59 7.66 6.41
N TRP A 151 6.14 8.13 5.25
CA TRP A 151 6.25 7.41 3.97
C TRP A 151 6.60 8.38 2.84
N ASP A 152 7.30 7.86 1.82
CA ASP A 152 7.67 8.59 0.61
C ASP A 152 6.73 8.23 -0.56
N LEU A 153 6.25 6.97 -0.60
CA LEU A 153 5.26 6.48 -1.55
C LEU A 153 4.16 5.73 -0.82
N SER A 154 2.90 6.16 -1.01
CA SER A 154 1.73 5.46 -0.50
C SER A 154 0.93 4.84 -1.64
N LEU A 155 0.76 3.52 -1.61
CA LEU A 155 -0.01 2.73 -2.55
C LEU A 155 -1.26 2.20 -1.85
N ILE A 156 -2.43 2.74 -2.21
CA ILE A 156 -3.70 2.44 -1.55
C ILE A 156 -4.63 1.75 -2.56
N HIS A 157 -5.05 0.55 -2.24
CA HIS A 157 -6.09 -0.16 -3.00
C HIS A 157 -7.45 0.12 -2.36
N ILE A 158 -8.37 0.69 -3.12
CA ILE A 158 -9.72 1.07 -2.69
C ILE A 158 -10.73 0.05 -3.23
#